data_5e83e21efa710f5d98778ec1bca382b7
#
_entry.id   5e83e21efa710f5d98778ec1bca382b7
#
_cell.length_a   1.000
_cell.length_b   1.000
_cell.length_c   1.000
_cell.angle_alpha   90.00
_cell.angle_beta   90.00
_cell.angle_gamma   90.00
#
_symmetry.space_group_name_H-M   'P 1'
#
loop_
_entity.id
_entity.type
_entity.pdbx_description
1 polymer ?
#
loop_
_entity_poly.entity_id
_entity_poly.type
_entity_poly.pdbx_seq_one_letter_code
_entity_poly.pdbx_strand_id
1 'polypeptide(L)'
;DVTVKWTITPSDDNAYQNNLDAVLPGNADASPDDKVDIFLMEADYALKYVNSDVTMSLADLGITDADLADQFPYTKDIVTDENGSLKGASWQACSAGLIYNRQAAKDILGTDDPEAVQEAVKDWDTFMDTAKKAADKGYKMTSTVNDTYRVYSNNVSGPWVQDGKVVIDDNLKAWVDNSKAMVDAGETTTAELWSDDWSKGFFPDGKVFCYFGPAWLINFSMHADEDGSIANQGGWGMVVGPQSFYWGGTWIAAATGTDNPTLVKDIILTMTTDKDVLYGIAKKDSDCVNSKSVLNDLATNPKFENKILGGQNPYAQLEAGAEKVDMSNISPYDQGCNEEFQSAMKNYFDGNASYDDALAQFNKAIVEKYPELKTE
;
A
#
# COMPACT_ATOMS: atom_id res chain seq x y z
N ASP A 1 -13.35 -34.12 -9.75
CA ASP A 1 -13.94 -33.10 -8.88
C ASP A 1 -12.87 -32.65 -7.90
N VAL A 2 -12.73 -31.36 -7.70
CA VAL A 2 -11.80 -30.77 -6.73
C VAL A 2 -12.63 -30.24 -5.54
N THR A 3 -12.19 -30.58 -4.33
CA THR A 3 -12.78 -30.02 -3.10
C THR A 3 -11.79 -29.02 -2.52
N VAL A 4 -12.23 -27.80 -2.28
CA VAL A 4 -11.42 -26.75 -1.64
C VAL A 4 -11.85 -26.60 -0.19
N LYS A 5 -10.89 -26.79 0.73
CA LYS A 5 -11.08 -26.53 2.17
C LYS A 5 -10.54 -25.14 2.48
N TRP A 6 -11.41 -24.26 2.91
CA TRP A 6 -11.05 -22.89 3.29
C TRP A 6 -10.80 -22.79 4.79
N THR A 7 -9.67 -22.23 5.15
CA THR A 7 -9.36 -21.80 6.53
C THR A 7 -9.31 -20.28 6.55
N ILE A 8 -10.31 -19.65 7.16
CA ILE A 8 -10.42 -18.20 7.26
C ILE A 8 -10.05 -17.80 8.68
N THR A 9 -8.98 -17.01 8.82
CA THR A 9 -8.52 -16.48 10.09
C THR A 9 -8.54 -14.95 10.01
N PRO A 10 -9.20 -14.24 10.92
CA PRO A 10 -9.14 -12.78 10.99
C PRO A 10 -7.70 -12.28 11.17
N SER A 11 -7.43 -11.07 10.68
CA SER A 11 -6.11 -10.44 10.83
C SER A 11 -5.92 -9.72 12.17
N ASP A 12 -6.98 -9.61 12.97
CA ASP A 12 -6.94 -8.95 14.28
C ASP A 12 -5.85 -9.56 15.16
N ASP A 13 -5.11 -8.72 15.85
CA ASP A 13 -4.02 -9.11 16.76
C ASP A 13 -2.99 -10.06 16.14
N ASN A 14 -2.74 -9.94 14.84
CA ASN A 14 -1.87 -10.84 14.06
C ASN A 14 -2.31 -12.32 14.07
N ALA A 15 -3.58 -12.61 14.31
CA ALA A 15 -4.07 -13.99 14.43
C ALA A 15 -3.83 -14.80 13.15
N TYR A 16 -3.93 -14.18 11.97
CA TYR A 16 -3.64 -14.84 10.69
C TYR A 16 -2.18 -15.26 10.59
N GLN A 17 -1.23 -14.35 10.84
CA GLN A 17 0.21 -14.65 10.80
C GLN A 17 0.59 -15.68 11.87
N ASN A 18 0.04 -15.58 13.09
CA ASN A 18 0.28 -16.55 14.15
C ASN A 18 -0.19 -17.95 13.76
N ASN A 19 -1.33 -18.05 13.04
CA ASN A 19 -1.82 -19.34 12.53
C ASN A 19 -0.91 -19.90 11.44
N LEU A 20 -0.44 -19.08 10.49
CA LEU A 20 0.52 -19.52 9.48
C LEU A 20 1.83 -20.01 10.12
N ASP A 21 2.34 -19.26 11.10
CA ASP A 21 3.56 -19.64 11.84
C ASP A 21 3.44 -20.98 12.57
N ALA A 22 2.24 -21.33 13.01
CA ALA A 22 1.99 -22.58 13.69
C ALA A 22 1.88 -23.78 12.73
N VAL A 23 1.34 -23.58 11.52
CA VAL A 23 1.01 -24.70 10.61
C VAL A 23 2.03 -24.89 9.49
N LEU A 24 2.60 -23.84 8.92
CA LEU A 24 3.48 -23.95 7.76
C LEU A 24 4.78 -24.72 8.02
N PRO A 25 5.49 -24.57 9.17
CA PRO A 25 6.74 -25.31 9.42
C PRO A 25 6.57 -26.83 9.43
N GLY A 26 5.41 -27.35 9.82
CA GLY A 26 5.09 -28.78 9.84
C GLY A 26 4.37 -29.29 8.60
N ASN A 27 4.14 -28.47 7.59
CA ASN A 27 3.26 -28.76 6.47
C ASN A 27 3.68 -29.98 5.65
N ALA A 28 4.99 -30.17 5.45
CA ALA A 28 5.52 -31.29 4.67
C ALA A 28 5.16 -32.67 5.29
N ASP A 29 5.11 -32.74 6.62
CA ASP A 29 4.83 -33.96 7.39
C ASP A 29 3.34 -34.08 7.78
N ALA A 30 2.51 -33.10 7.47
CA ALA A 30 1.08 -33.12 7.75
C ALA A 30 0.34 -34.23 6.96
N SER A 31 -0.79 -34.69 7.48
CA SER A 31 -1.65 -35.60 6.72
C SER A 31 -2.20 -34.89 5.47
N PRO A 32 -2.52 -35.61 4.37
CA PRO A 32 -3.03 -34.97 3.15
C PRO A 32 -4.23 -34.05 3.39
N ASP A 33 -5.12 -34.42 4.31
CA ASP A 33 -6.32 -33.63 4.62
C ASP A 33 -6.02 -32.36 5.47
N ASP A 34 -4.83 -32.29 6.08
CA ASP A 34 -4.42 -31.19 6.96
C ASP A 34 -3.37 -30.28 6.32
N LYS A 35 -2.89 -30.62 5.12
CA LYS A 35 -1.93 -29.80 4.39
C LYS A 35 -2.53 -28.49 3.96
N VAL A 36 -1.70 -27.46 4.07
CA VAL A 36 -1.91 -26.16 3.41
C VAL A 36 -1.27 -26.22 2.02
N ASP A 37 -2.04 -26.04 0.98
CA ASP A 37 -1.54 -25.96 -0.39
C ASP A 37 -1.22 -24.53 -0.80
N ILE A 38 -2.12 -23.61 -0.46
CA ILE A 38 -2.05 -22.18 -0.80
C ILE A 38 -2.28 -21.36 0.47
N PHE A 39 -1.53 -20.30 0.61
CA PHE A 39 -1.78 -19.26 1.61
C PHE A 39 -1.60 -17.87 0.99
N LEU A 40 -2.14 -16.86 1.64
CA LEU A 40 -2.07 -15.48 1.18
C LEU A 40 -1.02 -14.72 1.99
N MET A 41 -0.29 -13.84 1.33
CA MET A 41 0.64 -12.90 1.95
C MET A 41 0.17 -11.48 1.63
N GLU A 42 0.06 -10.65 2.65
CA GLU A 42 -0.22 -9.23 2.48
C GLU A 42 1.10 -8.44 2.56
N ALA A 43 1.17 -7.30 1.87
CA ALA A 43 2.40 -6.52 1.69
C ALA A 43 3.15 -6.22 3.00
N ASP A 44 2.43 -5.90 4.08
CA ASP A 44 3.07 -5.48 5.34
C ASP A 44 3.82 -6.62 6.05
N TYR A 45 3.51 -7.89 5.75
CA TYR A 45 4.20 -9.04 6.35
C TYR A 45 4.74 -10.07 5.34
N ALA A 46 4.61 -9.82 4.04
CA ALA A 46 5.03 -10.77 3.00
C ALA A 46 6.50 -11.19 3.12
N LEU A 47 7.38 -10.24 3.43
CA LEU A 47 8.83 -10.48 3.51
C LEU A 47 9.23 -11.56 4.52
N LYS A 48 8.46 -11.74 5.59
CA LYS A 48 8.66 -12.82 6.56
C LYS A 48 8.55 -14.20 5.91
N TYR A 49 7.57 -14.40 5.03
CA TYR A 49 7.31 -15.68 4.38
C TYR A 49 8.09 -15.84 3.07
N VAL A 50 8.38 -14.75 2.39
CA VAL A 50 9.19 -14.73 1.15
C VAL A 50 10.59 -15.28 1.41
N ASN A 51 11.24 -14.85 2.50
CA ASN A 51 12.58 -15.29 2.89
C ASN A 51 12.59 -16.56 3.77
N SER A 52 11.49 -17.33 3.75
CA SER A 52 11.34 -18.56 4.53
C SER A 52 11.21 -19.79 3.64
N ASP A 53 11.73 -20.92 4.13
CA ASP A 53 11.63 -22.22 3.48
C ASP A 53 10.19 -22.79 3.47
N VAL A 54 9.26 -22.17 4.19
CA VAL A 54 7.86 -22.58 4.20
C VAL A 54 7.11 -22.19 2.92
N THR A 55 7.69 -21.30 2.10
CA THR A 55 7.12 -20.84 0.84
C THR A 55 7.90 -21.37 -0.35
N MET A 56 7.20 -22.06 -1.25
CA MET A 56 7.79 -22.59 -2.48
C MET A 56 8.15 -21.46 -3.45
N SER A 57 9.22 -21.69 -4.24
CA SER A 57 9.46 -20.89 -5.43
C SER A 57 8.37 -21.15 -6.48
N LEU A 58 7.90 -20.11 -7.17
CA LEU A 58 6.97 -20.29 -8.29
C LEU A 58 7.61 -21.09 -9.44
N ALA A 59 8.94 -21.02 -9.60
CA ALA A 59 9.67 -21.81 -10.58
C ALA A 59 9.57 -23.33 -10.30
N ASP A 60 9.52 -23.74 -9.04
CA ASP A 60 9.35 -25.16 -8.65
C ASP A 60 7.95 -25.69 -9.02
N LEU A 61 6.97 -24.79 -9.13
CA LEU A 61 5.65 -25.11 -9.69
C LEU A 61 5.62 -25.08 -11.22
N GLY A 62 6.73 -24.67 -11.86
CA GLY A 62 6.81 -24.48 -13.31
C GLY A 62 6.07 -23.22 -13.79
N ILE A 63 5.94 -22.20 -12.95
CA ILE A 63 5.51 -20.83 -13.34
C ILE A 63 6.76 -20.07 -13.74
N THR A 64 6.73 -19.44 -14.90
CA THR A 64 7.88 -18.75 -15.52
C THR A 64 7.65 -17.24 -15.59
N ASP A 65 8.72 -16.48 -15.81
CA ASP A 65 8.62 -15.04 -16.06
C ASP A 65 7.75 -14.71 -17.27
N ALA A 66 7.69 -15.59 -18.28
CA ALA A 66 6.83 -15.43 -19.44
C ALA A 66 5.34 -15.51 -19.09
N ASP A 67 4.97 -16.35 -18.12
CA ASP A 67 3.59 -16.45 -17.64
C ASP A 67 3.15 -15.17 -16.92
N LEU A 68 4.08 -14.44 -16.31
CA LEU A 68 3.84 -13.23 -15.51
C LEU A 68 4.28 -11.94 -16.24
N ALA A 69 4.49 -11.97 -17.54
CA ALA A 69 5.05 -10.84 -18.30
C ALA A 69 4.15 -9.60 -18.35
N ASP A 70 2.84 -9.78 -18.21
CA ASP A 70 1.86 -8.69 -18.18
C ASP A 70 1.71 -8.00 -16.81
N GLN A 71 2.36 -8.53 -15.77
CA GLN A 71 2.35 -7.94 -14.43
C GLN A 71 3.33 -6.77 -14.30
N PHE A 72 3.05 -5.86 -13.36
CA PHE A 72 3.96 -4.77 -13.03
C PHE A 72 5.20 -5.29 -12.28
N PRO A 73 6.41 -4.82 -12.62
CA PRO A 73 7.66 -5.34 -12.04
C PRO A 73 7.71 -5.27 -10.51
N TYR A 74 7.33 -4.13 -9.91
CA TYR A 74 7.40 -3.95 -8.46
C TYR A 74 6.60 -4.98 -7.66
N THR A 75 5.50 -5.53 -8.22
CA THR A 75 4.70 -6.56 -7.54
C THR A 75 5.45 -7.89 -7.45
N LYS A 76 6.45 -8.10 -8.31
CA LYS A 76 7.36 -9.25 -8.24
C LYS A 76 8.54 -8.97 -7.32
N ASP A 77 9.09 -7.75 -7.36
CA ASP A 77 10.22 -7.36 -6.51
C ASP A 77 9.90 -7.57 -5.03
N ILE A 78 8.69 -7.21 -4.59
CA ILE A 78 8.21 -7.36 -3.20
C ILE A 78 8.24 -8.82 -2.71
N VAL A 79 8.03 -9.79 -3.58
CA VAL A 79 7.95 -11.21 -3.22
C VAL A 79 9.05 -12.05 -3.86
N THR A 80 10.15 -11.42 -4.21
CA THR A 80 11.39 -12.09 -4.62
C THR A 80 12.32 -12.20 -3.42
N ASP A 81 12.77 -13.40 -3.11
CA ASP A 81 13.66 -13.65 -1.97
C ASP A 81 15.09 -13.16 -2.24
N GLU A 82 15.94 -13.19 -1.21
CA GLU A 82 17.35 -12.78 -1.28
C GLU A 82 18.17 -13.57 -2.31
N ASN A 83 17.70 -14.75 -2.72
CA ASN A 83 18.34 -15.59 -3.73
C ASN A 83 17.81 -15.35 -5.15
N GLY A 84 16.88 -14.39 -5.31
CA GLY A 84 16.26 -14.06 -6.58
C GLY A 84 15.11 -14.99 -6.98
N SER A 85 14.56 -15.76 -6.03
CA SER A 85 13.43 -16.67 -6.28
C SER A 85 12.10 -15.98 -6.02
N LEU A 86 11.22 -15.98 -7.02
CA LEU A 86 9.87 -15.44 -6.89
C LEU A 86 8.98 -16.39 -6.08
N LYS A 87 8.37 -15.90 -5.02
CA LYS A 87 7.65 -16.71 -4.00
C LYS A 87 6.13 -16.56 -4.04
N GLY A 88 5.60 -15.69 -4.86
CA GLY A 88 4.15 -15.46 -4.97
C GLY A 88 3.78 -14.64 -6.20
N ALA A 89 2.49 -14.64 -6.54
CA ALA A 89 1.94 -13.80 -7.58
C ALA A 89 0.69 -13.09 -7.06
N SER A 90 0.46 -11.85 -7.51
CA SER A 90 -0.67 -11.03 -7.08
C SER A 90 -1.63 -10.76 -8.23
N TRP A 91 -2.94 -10.77 -7.93
CA TRP A 91 -3.95 -10.22 -8.84
C TRP A 91 -4.10 -8.69 -8.69
N GLN A 92 -3.54 -8.10 -7.61
CA GLN A 92 -3.65 -6.68 -7.30
C GLN A 92 -2.36 -5.95 -7.64
N ALA A 93 -2.45 -4.81 -8.30
CA ALA A 93 -1.34 -3.87 -8.45
C ALA A 93 -1.24 -2.93 -7.24
N CYS A 94 -2.37 -2.54 -6.66
CA CYS A 94 -2.42 -1.63 -5.51
C CYS A 94 -1.62 -0.33 -5.70
N SER A 95 -1.41 0.10 -6.95
CA SER A 95 -0.92 1.44 -7.20
C SER A 95 -1.90 2.45 -6.63
N ALA A 96 -1.38 3.57 -6.17
CA ALA A 96 -2.14 4.52 -5.39
C ALA A 96 -1.93 5.95 -5.91
N GLY A 97 -2.76 6.86 -5.44
CA GLY A 97 -2.68 8.26 -5.79
C GLY A 97 -3.25 9.15 -4.69
N LEU A 98 -3.33 10.43 -5.00
CA LEU A 98 -3.94 11.44 -4.15
C LEU A 98 -5.44 11.53 -4.44
N ILE A 99 -6.24 11.27 -3.42
CA ILE A 99 -7.71 11.30 -3.45
C ILE A 99 -8.16 12.61 -2.81
N TYR A 100 -8.69 13.53 -3.61
CA TYR A 100 -9.05 14.86 -3.15
C TYR A 100 -10.55 15.07 -3.00
N ASN A 101 -10.94 15.85 -2.00
CA ASN A 101 -12.29 16.32 -1.79
C ASN A 101 -12.61 17.42 -2.81
N ARG A 102 -13.57 17.18 -3.72
CA ARG A 102 -13.94 18.11 -4.80
C ARG A 102 -14.46 19.45 -4.28
N GLN A 103 -15.21 19.45 -3.17
CA GLN A 103 -15.68 20.69 -2.58
C GLN A 103 -14.52 21.51 -1.99
N ALA A 104 -13.60 20.84 -1.30
CA ALA A 104 -12.39 21.47 -0.78
C ALA A 104 -11.53 22.04 -1.93
N ALA A 105 -11.38 21.32 -3.04
CA ALA A 105 -10.67 21.81 -4.22
C ALA A 105 -11.29 23.09 -4.78
N LYS A 106 -12.62 23.16 -4.90
CA LYS A 106 -13.32 24.38 -5.32
C LYS A 106 -13.07 25.55 -4.36
N ASP A 107 -13.12 25.31 -3.06
CA ASP A 107 -12.93 26.34 -2.04
C ASP A 107 -11.48 26.84 -1.99
N ILE A 108 -10.49 25.96 -2.20
CA ILE A 108 -9.06 26.25 -2.07
C ILE A 108 -8.45 26.73 -3.39
N LEU A 109 -8.77 26.04 -4.50
CA LEU A 109 -8.14 26.25 -5.82
C LEU A 109 -9.08 26.96 -6.81
N GLY A 110 -10.37 27.09 -6.48
CA GLY A 110 -11.41 27.66 -7.38
C GLY A 110 -11.90 26.65 -8.44
N THR A 111 -11.45 25.42 -8.42
CA THR A 111 -11.82 24.37 -9.37
C THR A 111 -11.65 22.99 -8.74
N ASP A 112 -12.42 22.00 -9.22
CA ASP A 112 -12.25 20.58 -8.88
C ASP A 112 -11.81 19.74 -10.09
N ASP A 113 -11.35 20.41 -11.14
CA ASP A 113 -10.82 19.77 -12.34
C ASP A 113 -9.56 18.96 -12.00
N PRO A 114 -9.47 17.65 -12.36
CA PRO A 114 -8.35 16.82 -12.01
C PRO A 114 -6.99 17.30 -12.53
N GLU A 115 -6.92 17.90 -13.71
CA GLU A 115 -5.66 18.40 -14.26
C GLU A 115 -5.17 19.61 -13.46
N ALA A 116 -6.07 20.53 -13.09
CA ALA A 116 -5.74 21.68 -12.27
C ALA A 116 -5.34 21.26 -10.84
N VAL A 117 -6.00 20.24 -10.27
CA VAL A 117 -5.63 19.70 -8.96
C VAL A 117 -4.26 19.03 -9.04
N GLN A 118 -3.98 18.23 -10.08
CA GLN A 118 -2.65 17.60 -10.28
C GLN A 118 -1.54 18.67 -10.33
N GLU A 119 -1.74 19.78 -11.05
CA GLU A 119 -0.75 20.85 -11.10
C GLU A 119 -0.50 21.52 -9.72
N ALA A 120 -1.53 21.59 -8.87
CA ALA A 120 -1.41 22.14 -7.51
C ALA A 120 -0.73 21.20 -6.50
N VAL A 121 -0.52 19.90 -6.86
CA VAL A 121 0.06 18.88 -6.00
C VAL A 121 1.10 18.02 -6.70
N LYS A 122 1.67 18.47 -7.81
CA LYS A 122 2.55 17.69 -8.70
C LYS A 122 3.92 17.34 -8.11
N ASP A 123 4.32 18.06 -7.10
CA ASP A 123 5.56 17.84 -6.33
C ASP A 123 5.35 18.30 -4.88
N TRP A 124 6.32 18.01 -4.01
CA TRP A 124 6.18 18.35 -2.59
C TRP A 124 6.18 19.86 -2.33
N ASP A 125 6.83 20.68 -3.14
CA ASP A 125 6.82 22.15 -2.98
C ASP A 125 5.43 22.70 -3.26
N THR A 126 4.81 22.32 -4.38
CA THR A 126 3.44 22.74 -4.72
C THR A 126 2.41 22.13 -3.77
N PHE A 127 2.63 20.92 -3.27
CA PHE A 127 1.81 20.29 -2.24
C PHE A 127 1.82 21.11 -0.94
N MET A 128 3.00 21.50 -0.44
CA MET A 128 3.13 22.35 0.76
C MET A 128 2.54 23.75 0.57
N ASP A 129 2.64 24.33 -0.62
CA ASP A 129 1.98 25.60 -0.92
C ASP A 129 0.44 25.48 -0.97
N THR A 130 -0.06 24.34 -1.43
CA THR A 130 -1.50 24.02 -1.39
C THR A 130 -1.97 23.78 0.05
N ALA A 131 -1.15 23.16 0.91
CA ALA A 131 -1.44 22.99 2.33
C ALA A 131 -1.70 24.33 3.05
N LYS A 132 -0.85 25.34 2.78
CA LYS A 132 -1.05 26.71 3.32
C LYS A 132 -2.38 27.31 2.86
N LYS A 133 -2.72 27.19 1.55
CA LYS A 133 -3.98 27.66 1.00
C LYS A 133 -5.19 26.93 1.61
N ALA A 134 -5.05 25.62 1.88
CA ALA A 134 -6.07 24.83 2.55
C ALA A 134 -6.32 25.33 3.98
N ALA A 135 -5.25 25.55 4.75
CA ALA A 135 -5.33 26.11 6.10
C ALA A 135 -6.01 27.50 6.14
N ASP A 136 -5.70 28.38 5.20
CA ASP A 136 -6.34 29.70 5.05
C ASP A 136 -7.85 29.59 4.82
N LYS A 137 -8.33 28.47 4.30
CA LYS A 137 -9.75 28.16 4.07
C LYS A 137 -10.37 27.29 5.17
N GLY A 138 -9.63 26.98 6.22
CA GLY A 138 -10.07 26.16 7.34
C GLY A 138 -10.10 24.66 7.05
N TYR A 139 -9.35 24.22 6.06
CA TYR A 139 -9.13 22.80 5.75
C TYR A 139 -7.76 22.33 6.26
N LYS A 140 -7.67 21.07 6.64
CA LYS A 140 -6.38 20.36 6.73
C LYS A 140 -6.01 19.84 5.35
N MET A 141 -4.72 19.83 5.03
CA MET A 141 -4.23 19.25 3.77
C MET A 141 -4.44 17.73 3.77
N THR A 142 -3.98 17.05 4.83
CA THR A 142 -4.20 15.61 5.07
C THR A 142 -4.81 15.39 6.45
N SER A 143 -5.42 14.25 6.67
CA SER A 143 -5.97 13.89 7.97
C SER A 143 -4.88 13.63 9.00
N THR A 144 -3.79 12.98 8.58
CA THR A 144 -2.63 12.68 9.41
C THR A 144 -1.33 12.77 8.62
N VAL A 145 -0.20 12.96 9.31
CA VAL A 145 1.14 12.86 8.70
C VAL A 145 1.39 11.49 8.08
N ASN A 146 0.75 10.44 8.59
CA ASN A 146 0.90 9.07 8.09
C ASN A 146 0.25 8.85 6.72
N ASP A 147 -0.69 9.73 6.29
CA ASP A 147 -1.26 9.66 4.94
C ASP A 147 -0.19 9.78 3.85
N THR A 148 0.88 10.54 4.09
CA THR A 148 1.95 10.76 3.11
C THR A 148 3.13 9.79 3.26
N TYR A 149 3.25 9.08 4.39
CA TYR A 149 4.44 8.27 4.70
C TYR A 149 4.82 7.29 3.58
N ARG A 150 3.83 6.52 3.08
CA ARG A 150 4.09 5.51 2.04
C ARG A 150 4.55 6.13 0.73
N VAL A 151 4.15 7.36 0.43
CA VAL A 151 4.64 8.07 -0.76
C VAL A 151 6.15 8.31 -0.65
N TYR A 152 6.62 8.74 0.53
CA TYR A 152 8.05 8.95 0.76
C TYR A 152 8.83 7.65 0.87
N SER A 153 8.32 6.65 1.61
CA SER A 153 9.03 5.39 1.83
C SER A 153 9.12 4.50 0.60
N ASN A 154 8.20 4.62 -0.36
CA ASN A 154 8.30 3.92 -1.64
C ASN A 154 9.29 4.57 -2.61
N ASN A 155 9.70 5.80 -2.35
CA ASN A 155 10.57 6.58 -3.25
C ASN A 155 11.96 6.83 -2.64
N VAL A 156 12.47 5.89 -1.87
CA VAL A 156 13.81 5.92 -1.30
C VAL A 156 14.88 5.59 -2.35
N SER A 157 16.06 6.17 -2.20
CA SER A 157 17.19 5.94 -3.10
C SER A 157 18.02 4.69 -2.75
N GLY A 158 17.82 4.13 -1.57
CA GLY A 158 18.48 2.92 -1.09
C GLY A 158 17.72 2.24 0.05
N PRO A 159 18.07 0.98 0.36
CA PRO A 159 17.39 0.21 1.40
C PRO A 159 17.71 0.76 2.80
N TRP A 160 16.84 0.45 3.77
CA TRP A 160 17.03 0.78 5.17
C TRP A 160 18.34 0.26 5.77
N VAL A 161 18.85 -0.87 5.27
CA VAL A 161 20.06 -1.49 5.78
C VAL A 161 21.11 -1.58 4.67
N GLN A 162 22.28 -0.99 4.90
CA GLN A 162 23.41 -1.00 3.99
C GLN A 162 24.65 -1.45 4.77
N ASP A 163 25.28 -2.53 4.34
CA ASP A 163 26.46 -3.12 5.00
C ASP A 163 26.26 -3.38 6.52
N GLY A 164 25.06 -3.82 6.90
CA GLY A 164 24.69 -4.08 8.30
C GLY A 164 24.46 -2.84 9.16
N LYS A 165 24.40 -1.66 8.55
CA LYS A 165 24.07 -0.38 9.21
C LYS A 165 22.70 0.11 8.78
N VAL A 166 21.96 0.67 9.72
CA VAL A 166 20.70 1.38 9.45
C VAL A 166 21.00 2.75 8.84
N VAL A 167 20.38 3.02 7.70
CA VAL A 167 20.53 4.28 6.96
C VAL A 167 19.16 4.88 6.73
N ILE A 168 18.94 6.09 7.24
CA ILE A 168 17.72 6.85 6.98
C ILE A 168 17.89 7.63 5.68
N ASP A 169 17.13 7.25 4.67
CA ASP A 169 17.15 7.90 3.36
C ASP A 169 16.73 9.38 3.45
N ASP A 170 17.27 10.20 2.56
CA ASP A 170 16.96 11.64 2.54
C ASP A 170 15.50 11.92 2.24
N ASN A 171 14.82 11.03 1.51
CA ASN A 171 13.38 11.15 1.28
C ASN A 171 12.56 10.94 2.57
N LEU A 172 13.00 10.04 3.45
CA LEU A 172 12.39 9.85 4.76
C LEU A 172 12.64 11.04 5.71
N LYS A 173 13.83 11.67 5.64
CA LYS A 173 14.11 12.91 6.36
C LYS A 173 13.21 14.04 5.85
N ALA A 174 13.00 14.14 4.53
CA ALA A 174 12.08 15.11 3.95
C ALA A 174 10.63 14.90 4.43
N TRP A 175 10.19 13.63 4.60
CA TRP A 175 8.90 13.36 5.23
C TRP A 175 8.82 13.91 6.66
N VAL A 176 9.86 13.72 7.47
CA VAL A 176 9.91 14.25 8.84
C VAL A 176 9.81 15.77 8.84
N ASP A 177 10.60 16.44 8.01
CA ASP A 177 10.65 17.92 7.94
C ASP A 177 9.30 18.50 7.48
N ASN A 178 8.73 17.96 6.40
CA ASN A 178 7.46 18.41 5.87
C ASN A 178 6.30 18.12 6.84
N SER A 179 6.28 16.93 7.45
CA SER A 179 5.27 16.55 8.44
C SER A 179 5.31 17.45 9.66
N LYS A 180 6.50 17.73 10.21
CA LYS A 180 6.65 18.64 11.35
C LYS A 180 6.19 20.05 11.02
N ALA A 181 6.57 20.57 9.84
CA ALA A 181 6.13 21.88 9.38
C ALA A 181 4.60 21.96 9.27
N MET A 182 3.95 20.94 8.70
CA MET A 182 2.49 20.88 8.56
C MET A 182 1.78 20.77 9.91
N VAL A 183 2.31 19.98 10.85
CA VAL A 183 1.75 19.85 12.21
C VAL A 183 1.82 21.18 12.94
N ASP A 184 2.98 21.84 12.92
CA ASP A 184 3.20 23.12 13.58
C ASP A 184 2.33 24.26 12.99
N ALA A 185 2.02 24.17 11.69
CA ALA A 185 1.12 25.11 11.01
C ALA A 185 -0.38 24.73 11.14
N GLY A 186 -0.70 23.57 11.74
CA GLY A 186 -2.08 23.09 11.87
C GLY A 186 -2.70 22.57 10.56
N GLU A 187 -1.86 22.27 9.57
CA GLU A 187 -2.25 21.81 8.23
C GLU A 187 -2.53 20.30 8.18
N THR A 188 -2.15 19.55 9.20
CA THR A 188 -2.39 18.10 9.38
C THR A 188 -2.47 17.75 10.87
N THR A 189 -2.64 16.47 11.20
CA THR A 189 -2.62 15.95 12.57
C THR A 189 -1.62 14.79 12.71
N THR A 190 -1.54 14.25 13.91
CA THR A 190 -0.78 13.03 14.23
C THR A 190 -1.70 11.87 14.62
N ALA A 191 -2.97 11.91 14.18
CA ALA A 191 -3.94 10.84 14.40
C ALA A 191 -3.41 9.51 13.83
N GLU A 192 -3.73 8.42 14.53
CA GLU A 192 -3.39 7.08 14.01
C GLU A 192 -4.25 6.76 12.77
N LEU A 193 -3.65 6.10 11.78
CA LEU A 193 -4.41 5.53 10.66
C LEU A 193 -5.50 4.59 11.20
N TRP A 194 -6.65 4.57 10.55
CA TRP A 194 -7.83 3.75 10.90
C TRP A 194 -8.56 4.18 12.18
N SER A 195 -8.10 5.24 12.86
CA SER A 195 -8.82 5.81 14.00
C SER A 195 -10.05 6.61 13.58
N ASP A 196 -10.98 6.82 14.52
CA ASP A 196 -12.13 7.70 14.31
C ASP A 196 -11.68 9.13 13.96
N ASP A 197 -10.58 9.61 14.52
CA ASP A 197 -10.05 10.94 14.23
C ASP A 197 -9.52 11.06 12.80
N TRP A 198 -8.91 10.01 12.28
CA TRP A 198 -8.48 9.95 10.89
C TRP A 198 -9.66 9.91 9.92
N SER A 199 -10.67 9.09 10.20
CA SER A 199 -11.84 8.88 9.33
C SER A 199 -12.84 10.04 9.32
N LYS A 200 -12.76 10.98 10.27
CA LYS A 200 -13.60 12.18 10.28
C LYS A 200 -13.56 12.97 8.96
N GLY A 201 -12.42 12.98 8.29
CA GLY A 201 -12.27 13.67 7.00
C GLY A 201 -13.01 13.02 5.83
N PHE A 202 -13.58 11.83 6.00
CA PHE A 202 -14.47 11.21 5.01
C PHE A 202 -15.87 11.86 5.00
N PHE A 203 -16.13 12.75 5.95
CA PHE A 203 -17.36 13.53 6.05
C PHE A 203 -17.07 15.02 5.88
N PRO A 204 -18.03 15.81 5.40
CA PRO A 204 -17.83 17.24 5.09
C PRO A 204 -17.33 18.08 6.27
N ASP A 205 -17.76 17.74 7.49
CA ASP A 205 -17.41 18.48 8.71
C ASP A 205 -15.95 18.24 9.14
N GLY A 206 -15.31 17.17 8.67
CA GLY A 206 -13.91 16.88 8.97
C GLY A 206 -12.91 17.83 8.31
N LYS A 207 -13.33 18.53 7.24
CA LYS A 207 -12.55 19.58 6.58
C LYS A 207 -11.14 19.13 6.19
N VAL A 208 -11.02 17.98 5.53
CA VAL A 208 -9.77 17.44 4.98
C VAL A 208 -9.78 17.60 3.46
N PHE A 209 -8.66 18.08 2.90
CA PHE A 209 -8.53 18.24 1.45
C PHE A 209 -8.25 16.91 0.75
N CYS A 210 -7.28 16.12 1.22
CA CYS A 210 -6.95 14.88 0.53
C CYS A 210 -6.49 13.75 1.45
N TYR A 211 -6.55 12.56 0.89
CA TYR A 211 -6.00 11.31 1.38
C TYR A 211 -5.07 10.71 0.31
N PHE A 212 -4.23 9.78 0.69
CA PHE A 212 -3.40 9.01 -0.22
C PHE A 212 -3.79 7.54 -0.13
N GLY A 213 -4.08 6.92 -1.26
CA GLY A 213 -4.46 5.51 -1.25
C GLY A 213 -4.77 4.91 -2.61
N PRO A 214 -4.88 3.58 -2.65
CA PRO A 214 -5.23 2.82 -3.83
C PRO A 214 -6.75 2.66 -4.01
N ALA A 215 -7.13 1.89 -5.03
CA ALA A 215 -8.53 1.64 -5.35
C ALA A 215 -9.33 1.03 -4.18
N TRP A 216 -8.73 0.14 -3.40
CA TRP A 216 -9.41 -0.48 -2.25
C TRP A 216 -9.72 0.54 -1.14
N LEU A 217 -8.88 1.56 -0.90
CA LEU A 217 -9.20 2.63 0.05
C LEU A 217 -10.46 3.37 -0.39
N ILE A 218 -10.54 3.74 -1.67
CA ILE A 218 -11.69 4.44 -2.24
C ILE A 218 -12.98 3.61 -2.11
N ASN A 219 -12.91 2.34 -2.49
CA ASN A 219 -14.12 1.53 -2.68
C ASN A 219 -14.60 0.82 -1.40
N PHE A 220 -13.71 0.57 -0.42
CA PHE A 220 -14.04 -0.20 0.78
C PHE A 220 -13.91 0.57 2.09
N SER A 221 -13.11 1.65 2.15
CA SER A 221 -12.79 2.30 3.42
C SER A 221 -13.34 3.71 3.58
N MET A 222 -13.73 4.40 2.50
CA MET A 222 -14.14 5.80 2.56
C MET A 222 -15.65 5.98 2.82
N HIS A 223 -16.30 5.00 3.44
CA HIS A 223 -17.70 5.06 3.90
C HIS A 223 -18.72 5.37 2.80
N ALA A 224 -18.56 4.78 1.61
CA ALA A 224 -19.44 5.05 0.46
C ALA A 224 -20.90 4.63 0.68
N ASP A 225 -21.16 3.72 1.59
CA ASP A 225 -22.48 3.21 2.01
C ASP A 225 -23.13 4.01 3.14
N GLU A 226 -22.41 4.99 3.73
CA GLU A 226 -22.94 5.85 4.79
C GLU A 226 -23.53 7.14 4.24
N ASP A 227 -24.77 7.41 4.63
CA ASP A 227 -25.46 8.65 4.30
C ASP A 227 -24.71 9.87 4.83
N GLY A 228 -24.45 10.84 3.98
CA GLY A 228 -23.77 12.08 4.35
C GLY A 228 -22.25 12.03 4.23
N SER A 229 -21.65 10.87 3.95
CA SER A 229 -20.22 10.81 3.61
C SER A 229 -19.95 11.48 2.25
N ILE A 230 -18.74 11.96 2.07
CA ILE A 230 -18.30 12.55 0.80
C ILE A 230 -18.34 11.50 -0.32
N ALA A 231 -17.94 10.26 0.00
CA ALA A 231 -17.94 9.14 -0.95
C ALA A 231 -19.37 8.78 -1.43
N ASN A 232 -20.35 8.73 -0.52
CA ASN A 232 -21.75 8.46 -0.87
C ASN A 232 -22.30 9.49 -1.86
N GLN A 233 -21.83 10.75 -1.78
CA GLN A 233 -22.24 11.85 -2.65
C GLN A 233 -21.42 11.96 -3.95
N GLY A 234 -20.45 11.09 -4.19
CA GLY A 234 -19.54 11.19 -5.34
C GLY A 234 -18.63 12.43 -5.27
N GLY A 235 -18.29 12.84 -4.06
CA GLY A 235 -17.58 14.10 -3.78
C GLY A 235 -16.06 14.00 -3.83
N TRP A 236 -15.48 12.83 -4.16
CA TRP A 236 -14.05 12.65 -4.31
C TRP A 236 -13.60 12.76 -5.77
N GLY A 237 -12.34 13.04 -5.98
CA GLY A 237 -11.62 12.90 -7.24
C GLY A 237 -10.25 12.29 -6.98
N MET A 238 -9.55 11.83 -8.02
CA MET A 238 -8.25 11.20 -7.90
C MET A 238 -7.26 11.76 -8.92
N VAL A 239 -6.03 11.97 -8.48
CA VAL A 239 -4.87 12.32 -9.30
C VAL A 239 -3.66 11.50 -8.84
N VAL A 240 -2.57 11.52 -9.61
CA VAL A 240 -1.33 10.79 -9.23
C VAL A 240 -0.73 11.38 -7.95
N GLY A 241 -0.75 12.71 -7.81
CA GLY A 241 -0.13 13.42 -6.69
C GLY A 241 1.35 13.72 -6.93
N PRO A 242 2.13 13.99 -5.86
CA PRO A 242 3.52 14.43 -5.99
C PRO A 242 4.49 13.33 -6.45
N GLN A 243 4.22 12.10 -6.08
CA GLN A 243 5.02 10.92 -6.46
C GLN A 243 4.11 9.69 -6.53
N SER A 244 4.47 8.75 -7.41
CA SER A 244 3.79 7.46 -7.51
C SER A 244 4.21 6.54 -6.36
N PHE A 245 3.27 5.74 -5.88
CA PHE A 245 3.50 4.77 -4.81
C PHE A 245 2.48 3.63 -4.89
N TYR A 246 2.70 2.59 -4.13
CA TYR A 246 1.72 1.54 -3.90
C TYR A 246 1.41 1.39 -2.40
N TRP A 247 0.26 0.83 -2.08
CA TRP A 247 -0.09 0.50 -0.70
C TRP A 247 -0.92 -0.77 -0.63
N GLY A 248 -0.44 -1.74 0.18
CA GLY A 248 -1.10 -3.02 0.36
C GLY A 248 -0.88 -3.97 -0.81
N GLY A 249 -1.82 -4.87 -0.98
CA GLY A 249 -1.79 -5.93 -1.97
C GLY A 249 -1.60 -7.30 -1.35
N THR A 250 -2.17 -8.29 -2.03
CA THR A 250 -2.17 -9.67 -1.57
C THR A 250 -1.56 -10.57 -2.63
N TRP A 251 -0.62 -11.42 -2.23
CA TRP A 251 0.00 -12.43 -3.08
C TRP A 251 -0.52 -13.81 -2.73
N ILE A 252 -0.71 -14.62 -3.75
CA ILE A 252 -1.00 -16.05 -3.61
C ILE A 252 0.34 -16.77 -3.60
N ALA A 253 0.62 -17.52 -2.53
CA ALA A 253 1.81 -18.30 -2.35
C ALA A 253 1.49 -19.78 -2.20
N ALA A 254 2.42 -20.63 -2.64
CA ALA A 254 2.35 -22.08 -2.44
C ALA A 254 3.12 -22.49 -1.19
N ALA A 255 2.50 -23.31 -0.35
CA ALA A 255 3.16 -23.84 0.84
C ALA A 255 4.12 -24.98 0.49
N THR A 256 5.32 -24.96 1.07
CA THR A 256 6.26 -26.09 0.97
C THR A 256 5.60 -27.34 1.53
N GLY A 257 5.70 -28.45 0.79
CA GLY A 257 5.09 -29.73 1.17
C GLY A 257 3.67 -29.94 0.65
N THR A 258 3.14 -29.04 -0.20
CA THR A 258 1.90 -29.31 -0.94
C THR A 258 2.00 -30.62 -1.72
N ASP A 259 0.94 -31.40 -1.75
CA ASP A 259 0.82 -32.61 -2.58
C ASP A 259 -0.03 -32.37 -3.84
N ASN A 260 -0.45 -31.12 -4.05
CA ASN A 260 -1.28 -30.69 -5.19
C ASN A 260 -0.58 -29.63 -6.10
N PRO A 261 0.72 -29.75 -6.45
CA PRO A 261 1.47 -28.66 -7.09
C PRO A 261 0.91 -28.24 -8.44
N THR A 262 0.35 -29.17 -9.22
CA THR A 262 -0.27 -28.85 -10.52
C THR A 262 -1.52 -27.99 -10.35
N LEU A 263 -2.38 -28.33 -9.40
CA LEU A 263 -3.61 -27.59 -9.13
C LEU A 263 -3.27 -26.20 -8.52
N VAL A 264 -2.30 -26.14 -7.64
CA VAL A 264 -1.79 -24.89 -7.06
C VAL A 264 -1.29 -23.95 -8.16
N LYS A 265 -0.50 -24.46 -9.11
CA LYS A 265 -0.08 -23.70 -10.29
C LYS A 265 -1.28 -23.15 -11.07
N ASP A 266 -2.25 -24.00 -11.38
CA ASP A 266 -3.42 -23.61 -12.17
C ASP A 266 -4.24 -22.53 -11.46
N ILE A 267 -4.41 -22.63 -10.14
CA ILE A 267 -5.11 -21.62 -9.35
C ILE A 267 -4.34 -20.28 -9.36
N ILE A 268 -3.04 -20.30 -9.10
CA ILE A 268 -2.21 -19.08 -9.10
C ILE A 268 -2.31 -18.38 -10.47
N LEU A 269 -2.07 -19.10 -11.57
CA LEU A 269 -2.14 -18.53 -12.90
C LEU A 269 -3.53 -18.02 -13.26
N THR A 270 -4.58 -18.78 -12.97
CA THR A 270 -5.95 -18.35 -13.23
C THR A 270 -6.30 -17.07 -12.50
N MET A 271 -5.97 -16.98 -11.20
CA MET A 271 -6.31 -15.82 -10.39
C MET A 271 -5.49 -14.57 -10.73
N THR A 272 -4.26 -14.76 -11.24
CA THR A 272 -3.30 -13.63 -11.37
C THR A 272 -2.95 -13.27 -12.80
N THR A 273 -3.36 -14.07 -13.79
CA THR A 273 -3.01 -13.83 -15.21
C THR A 273 -4.17 -13.99 -16.18
N ASP A 274 -5.26 -14.66 -15.78
CA ASP A 274 -6.43 -14.80 -16.64
C ASP A 274 -7.16 -13.46 -16.76
N LYS A 275 -7.24 -12.93 -17.99
CA LYS A 275 -7.80 -11.61 -18.24
C LYS A 275 -9.28 -11.51 -17.92
N ASP A 276 -10.05 -12.56 -18.16
CA ASP A 276 -11.49 -12.55 -17.86
C ASP A 276 -11.73 -12.52 -16.35
N VAL A 277 -10.91 -13.24 -15.58
CA VAL A 277 -10.92 -13.18 -14.10
C VAL A 277 -10.55 -11.78 -13.62
N LEU A 278 -9.45 -11.20 -14.11
CA LEU A 278 -8.98 -9.88 -13.73
C LEU A 278 -9.99 -8.78 -14.12
N TYR A 279 -10.60 -8.86 -15.30
CA TYR A 279 -11.73 -8.00 -15.67
C TYR A 279 -12.92 -8.16 -14.76
N GLY A 280 -13.22 -9.41 -14.34
CA GLY A 280 -14.28 -9.71 -13.39
C GLY A 280 -14.05 -9.01 -12.04
N ILE A 281 -12.83 -9.09 -11.51
CA ILE A 281 -12.41 -8.43 -10.27
C ILE A 281 -12.52 -6.90 -10.42
N ALA A 282 -11.92 -6.33 -11.47
CA ALA A 282 -11.96 -4.89 -11.69
C ALA A 282 -13.40 -4.34 -11.82
N LYS A 283 -14.29 -5.07 -12.49
CA LYS A 283 -15.69 -4.64 -12.66
C LYS A 283 -16.54 -4.80 -11.41
N LYS A 284 -16.29 -5.86 -10.64
CA LYS A 284 -17.11 -6.16 -9.45
C LYS A 284 -16.66 -5.33 -8.25
N ASP A 285 -15.34 -5.25 -8.04
CA ASP A 285 -14.77 -4.71 -6.82
C ASP A 285 -14.10 -3.34 -7.06
N SER A 286 -14.08 -2.86 -8.33
CA SER A 286 -13.38 -1.64 -8.74
C SER A 286 -11.89 -1.64 -8.34
N ASP A 287 -11.28 -2.83 -8.22
CA ASP A 287 -9.90 -2.98 -7.79
C ASP A 287 -8.90 -2.68 -8.93
N CYS A 288 -7.69 -2.28 -8.56
CA CYS A 288 -6.57 -2.08 -9.47
C CYS A 288 -5.85 -3.40 -9.69
N VAL A 289 -6.18 -4.09 -10.79
CA VAL A 289 -5.64 -5.42 -11.09
C VAL A 289 -4.20 -5.37 -11.62
N ASN A 290 -3.44 -6.43 -11.35
CA ASN A 290 -2.03 -6.55 -11.72
C ASN A 290 -1.85 -7.08 -13.15
N SER A 291 -2.36 -6.33 -14.12
CA SER A 291 -2.23 -6.62 -15.55
C SER A 291 -2.18 -5.32 -16.33
N LYS A 292 -1.05 -5.04 -16.97
CA LYS A 292 -0.85 -3.84 -17.80
C LYS A 292 -1.89 -3.76 -18.90
N SER A 293 -2.14 -4.86 -19.60
CA SER A 293 -3.10 -4.87 -20.70
C SER A 293 -4.53 -4.65 -20.25
N VAL A 294 -4.96 -5.22 -19.12
CA VAL A 294 -6.30 -5.02 -18.56
C VAL A 294 -6.47 -3.59 -18.04
N LEU A 295 -5.48 -3.05 -17.32
CA LEU A 295 -5.55 -1.66 -16.85
C LEU A 295 -5.61 -0.66 -18.00
N ASN A 296 -4.81 -0.86 -19.06
CA ASN A 296 -4.84 0.00 -20.24
C ASN A 296 -6.22 -0.01 -20.92
N ASP A 297 -6.82 -1.19 -21.07
CA ASP A 297 -8.17 -1.30 -21.63
C ASP A 297 -9.22 -0.61 -20.74
N LEU A 298 -9.11 -0.73 -19.42
CA LEU A 298 -10.00 -0.05 -18.46
C LEU A 298 -9.79 1.46 -18.46
N ALA A 299 -8.53 1.91 -18.50
CA ALA A 299 -8.17 3.33 -18.53
C ALA A 299 -8.73 4.06 -19.75
N THR A 300 -8.74 3.38 -20.90
CA THR A 300 -9.24 3.92 -22.17
C THR A 300 -10.73 3.70 -22.41
N ASN A 301 -11.42 2.98 -21.51
CA ASN A 301 -12.85 2.70 -21.65
C ASN A 301 -13.70 3.89 -21.20
N PRO A 302 -14.38 4.63 -22.10
CA PRO A 302 -15.17 5.81 -21.75
C PRO A 302 -16.45 5.50 -20.98
N LYS A 303 -16.77 4.22 -20.80
CA LYS A 303 -17.96 3.77 -20.06
C LYS A 303 -17.63 3.35 -18.62
N PHE A 304 -16.35 3.35 -18.26
CA PHE A 304 -15.95 2.99 -16.91
C PHE A 304 -15.98 4.24 -16.04
N GLU A 305 -16.86 4.25 -15.06
CA GLU A 305 -17.07 5.36 -14.14
C GLU A 305 -17.05 4.85 -12.69
N ASN A 306 -16.35 5.55 -11.83
CA ASN A 306 -16.42 5.33 -10.38
C ASN A 306 -17.34 6.38 -9.75
N LYS A 307 -18.44 5.95 -9.14
CA LYS A 307 -19.45 6.84 -8.54
C LYS A 307 -18.88 7.64 -7.38
N ILE A 308 -18.00 7.05 -6.57
CA ILE A 308 -17.37 7.70 -5.42
C ILE A 308 -16.52 8.89 -5.89
N LEU A 309 -15.93 8.75 -7.08
CA LEU A 309 -15.08 9.78 -7.72
C LEU A 309 -15.89 10.73 -8.64
N GLY A 310 -17.22 10.83 -8.46
CA GLY A 310 -18.04 11.72 -9.27
C GLY A 310 -18.11 11.34 -10.75
N GLY A 311 -17.96 10.07 -11.07
CA GLY A 311 -17.95 9.56 -12.44
C GLY A 311 -16.55 9.51 -13.08
N GLN A 312 -15.51 9.95 -12.39
CA GLN A 312 -14.14 9.86 -12.91
C GLN A 312 -13.73 8.39 -13.07
N ASN A 313 -13.10 8.03 -14.19
CA ASN A 313 -12.40 6.76 -14.36
C ASN A 313 -11.01 6.87 -13.69
N PRO A 314 -10.72 6.10 -12.63
CA PRO A 314 -9.43 6.20 -11.93
C PRO A 314 -8.30 5.42 -12.61
N TYR A 315 -8.61 4.54 -13.56
CA TYR A 315 -7.62 3.57 -14.07
C TYR A 315 -6.48 4.23 -14.83
N ALA A 316 -6.69 5.37 -15.48
CA ALA A 316 -5.61 6.11 -16.13
C ALA A 316 -4.56 6.61 -15.12
N GLN A 317 -5.01 7.09 -13.94
CA GLN A 317 -4.12 7.51 -12.86
C GLN A 317 -3.44 6.33 -12.19
N LEU A 318 -4.19 5.25 -11.94
CA LEU A 318 -3.68 4.02 -11.31
C LEU A 318 -2.64 3.32 -12.19
N GLU A 319 -2.89 3.22 -13.51
CA GLU A 319 -1.93 2.67 -14.47
C GLU A 319 -0.66 3.52 -14.55
N ALA A 320 -0.82 4.84 -14.73
CA ALA A 320 0.30 5.78 -14.78
C ALA A 320 1.14 5.78 -13.49
N GLY A 321 0.50 5.53 -12.33
CA GLY A 321 1.14 5.32 -11.05
C GLY A 321 1.93 4.02 -11.03
N ALA A 322 1.29 2.90 -11.38
CA ALA A 322 1.89 1.57 -11.38
C ALA A 322 3.15 1.45 -12.26
N GLU A 323 3.17 2.14 -13.40
CA GLU A 323 4.33 2.15 -14.31
C GLU A 323 5.59 2.82 -13.71
N LYS A 324 5.42 3.63 -12.66
CA LYS A 324 6.51 4.41 -12.05
C LYS A 324 6.95 3.91 -10.68
N VAL A 325 6.21 2.99 -10.07
CA VAL A 325 6.60 2.40 -8.79
C VAL A 325 7.84 1.53 -8.99
N ASP A 326 8.86 1.76 -8.16
CA ASP A 326 10.10 1.00 -8.13
C ASP A 326 10.36 0.52 -6.68
N MET A 327 10.33 -0.79 -6.49
CA MET A 327 10.57 -1.44 -5.19
C MET A 327 11.88 -2.24 -5.16
N SER A 328 12.82 -1.92 -6.06
CA SER A 328 14.13 -2.57 -6.11
C SER A 328 15.00 -2.36 -4.86
N ASN A 329 14.66 -1.36 -4.04
CA ASN A 329 15.35 -1.05 -2.78
C ASN A 329 14.74 -1.73 -1.54
N ILE A 330 13.73 -2.60 -1.73
CA ILE A 330 13.08 -3.30 -0.61
C ILE A 330 14.05 -4.27 0.08
N SER A 331 13.91 -4.41 1.39
CA SER A 331 14.70 -5.34 2.21
C SER A 331 13.86 -6.02 3.28
N PRO A 332 14.32 -7.16 3.85
CA PRO A 332 13.61 -7.84 4.94
C PRO A 332 13.41 -7.00 6.20
N TYR A 333 14.14 -5.91 6.33
CA TYR A 333 14.08 -5.00 7.48
C TYR A 333 13.01 -3.90 7.34
N ASP A 334 12.45 -3.72 6.14
CA ASP A 334 11.62 -2.56 5.80
C ASP A 334 10.39 -2.45 6.71
N GLN A 335 9.68 -3.55 6.96
CA GLN A 335 8.52 -3.54 7.85
C GLN A 335 8.88 -2.97 9.22
N GLY A 336 9.86 -3.59 9.89
CA GLY A 336 10.24 -3.17 11.24
C GLY A 336 10.83 -1.77 11.27
N CYS A 337 11.66 -1.40 10.30
CA CYS A 337 12.23 -0.05 10.24
C CYS A 337 11.13 1.01 10.02
N ASN A 338 10.19 0.78 9.11
CA ASN A 338 9.08 1.70 8.86
C ASN A 338 8.18 1.87 10.08
N GLU A 339 7.81 0.77 10.77
CA GLU A 339 6.99 0.80 11.98
C GLU A 339 7.65 1.59 13.10
N GLU A 340 8.90 1.24 13.44
CA GLU A 340 9.64 1.88 14.53
C GLU A 340 9.98 3.35 14.22
N PHE A 341 10.26 3.68 12.96
CA PHE A 341 10.53 5.05 12.55
C PHE A 341 9.30 5.96 12.69
N GLN A 342 8.15 5.52 12.18
CA GLN A 342 6.90 6.28 12.33
C GLN A 342 6.52 6.46 13.80
N SER A 343 6.66 5.39 14.61
CA SER A 343 6.36 5.42 16.04
C SER A 343 7.25 6.41 16.80
N ALA A 344 8.56 6.40 16.52
CA ALA A 344 9.50 7.33 17.14
C ALA A 344 9.25 8.78 16.70
N MET A 345 9.04 9.01 15.40
CA MET A 345 8.81 10.36 14.86
C MET A 345 7.49 10.96 15.32
N LYS A 346 6.47 10.14 15.63
CA LYS A 346 5.23 10.62 16.23
C LYS A 346 5.48 11.42 17.52
N ASN A 347 6.40 10.98 18.38
CA ASN A 347 6.76 11.70 19.60
C ASN A 347 7.36 13.10 19.30
N TYR A 348 8.14 13.21 18.22
CA TYR A 348 8.67 14.49 17.75
C TYR A 348 7.55 15.39 17.19
N PHE A 349 6.66 14.84 16.37
CA PHE A 349 5.53 15.60 15.83
C PHE A 349 4.58 16.11 16.91
N ASP A 350 4.31 15.31 17.92
CA ASP A 350 3.47 15.67 19.08
C ASP A 350 4.15 16.67 20.05
N GLY A 351 5.44 16.98 19.83
CA GLY A 351 6.21 17.87 20.71
C GLY A 351 6.63 17.23 22.03
N ASN A 352 6.54 15.90 22.16
CA ASN A 352 6.92 15.14 23.35
C ASN A 352 8.41 14.80 23.39
N ALA A 353 9.12 14.89 22.27
CA ALA A 353 10.55 14.63 22.15
C ALA A 353 11.18 15.63 21.19
N SER A 354 12.49 15.87 21.33
CA SER A 354 13.29 16.50 20.27
C SER A 354 13.48 15.53 19.10
N TYR A 355 13.91 16.03 17.94
CA TYR A 355 14.26 15.16 16.82
C TYR A 355 15.36 14.16 17.21
N ASP A 356 16.40 14.62 17.89
CA ASP A 356 17.51 13.76 18.33
C ASP A 356 17.05 12.68 19.34
N ASP A 357 16.14 13.01 20.25
CA ASP A 357 15.58 12.03 21.18
C ASP A 357 14.70 10.99 20.45
N ALA A 358 13.90 11.43 19.48
CA ALA A 358 13.09 10.54 18.66
C ALA A 358 13.98 9.60 17.82
N LEU A 359 15.05 10.13 17.25
CA LEU A 359 16.03 9.34 16.51
C LEU A 359 16.73 8.31 17.40
N ALA A 360 17.10 8.71 18.64
CA ALA A 360 17.68 7.80 19.62
C ALA A 360 16.70 6.68 20.02
N GLN A 361 15.38 6.98 20.15
CA GLN A 361 14.34 5.99 20.39
C GLN A 361 14.24 5.00 19.23
N PHE A 362 14.21 5.49 17.98
CA PHE A 362 14.22 4.65 16.79
C PHE A 362 15.43 3.72 16.76
N ASN A 363 16.64 4.26 16.92
CA ASN A 363 17.87 3.49 16.89
C ASN A 363 17.88 2.38 17.96
N LYS A 364 17.39 2.68 19.15
CA LYS A 364 17.27 1.70 20.23
C LYS A 364 16.28 0.58 19.88
N ALA A 365 15.08 0.93 19.40
CA ALA A 365 14.06 -0.02 19.02
C ALA A 365 14.53 -0.96 17.91
N ILE A 366 15.25 -0.44 16.91
CA ILE A 366 15.80 -1.25 15.82
C ILE A 366 16.84 -2.24 16.29
N VAL A 367 17.76 -1.86 17.16
CA VAL A 367 18.78 -2.79 17.70
C VAL A 367 18.15 -3.83 18.62
N GLU A 368 17.07 -3.49 19.35
CA GLU A 368 16.30 -4.46 20.12
C GLU A 368 15.57 -5.49 19.22
N LYS A 369 15.04 -5.04 18.08
CA LYS A 369 14.31 -5.88 17.11
C LYS A 369 15.26 -6.70 16.23
N TYR A 370 16.39 -6.12 15.85
CA TYR A 370 17.41 -6.69 14.94
C TYR A 370 18.82 -6.53 15.56
N PRO A 371 19.21 -7.41 16.50
CA PRO A 371 20.47 -7.26 17.24
C PRO A 371 21.75 -7.32 16.41
N GLU A 372 21.66 -7.83 15.18
CA GLU A 372 22.77 -7.87 14.23
C GLU A 372 23.06 -6.51 13.57
N LEU A 373 22.11 -5.57 13.60
CA LEU A 373 22.24 -4.28 12.96
C LEU A 373 23.01 -3.27 13.83
N LYS A 374 23.61 -2.31 13.17
CA LYS A 374 24.29 -1.18 13.79
C LYS A 374 23.57 0.11 13.46
N THR A 375 23.41 0.97 14.45
CA THR A 375 22.97 2.36 14.30
C THR A 375 24.09 3.28 14.67
N GLU A 376 24.24 4.43 14.00
CA GLU A 376 25.24 5.44 14.37
C GLU A 376 24.70 6.36 15.47
#